data_9382c379f470f349217aee3662c5dc1f
#
_entry.id   9382c379f470f349217aee3662c5dc1f
#
_cell.length_a   1.000
_cell.length_b   1.000
_cell.length_c   1.000
_cell.angle_alpha   90.00
_cell.angle_beta   90.00
_cell.angle_gamma   90.00
#
_symmetry.space_group_name_H-M   'P 1'
#
loop_
_entity.id
_entity.type
_entity.pdbx_description
1 polymer ?
#
loop_
_entity_poly.entity_id
_entity_poly.type
_entity_poly.pdbx_seq_one_letter_code
_entity_poly.pdbx_strand_id
1 'polypeptide(L)'
;PFVDLQVEDVKGSDAPQKFILELKSGAAASQWDVFDVAPELYQEFLPYIKKLDILAMANYVVLQIPARMVDPKNRDIVSVASALHVLAYNKNLLAADRVPKTWEDFLRAEFKGKKFMVDLRPLGFAAMAAGLGEEWMMNYARKIKDQEPIWIRGQTRSVTAIAAGEQSLLHLAYYNACMKAKVKDVSKSLECKIIEPVPVRIGDMIAVNSATPHPHASLLWLEFQASPRGQSIIEKFFNSSIYAPGSEAAKIVGGKKVSVNDWETFHITERWMEMTLKAFGFPKADAVNQ
;
A
#
# COMPACT_ATOMS: atom_id res chain seq x y z
N PRO A 1 23.69 23.18 -2.44
CA PRO A 1 22.37 22.70 -2.03
C PRO A 1 21.64 23.81 -1.30
N PHE A 2 20.35 24.00 -1.58
CA PHE A 2 19.55 25.06 -0.92
C PHE A 2 18.61 24.46 0.12
N VAL A 3 18.54 23.14 0.21
CA VAL A 3 17.71 22.40 1.17
C VAL A 3 18.60 21.35 1.83
N ASP A 4 18.63 21.35 3.16
CA ASP A 4 19.19 20.28 3.99
C ASP A 4 18.03 19.39 4.46
N LEU A 5 17.95 18.18 3.90
CA LEU A 5 16.88 17.24 4.21
C LEU A 5 17.25 16.35 5.38
N GLN A 6 16.52 16.49 6.48
CA GLN A 6 16.60 15.58 7.63
C GLN A 6 15.37 14.68 7.65
N VAL A 7 15.59 13.37 7.75
CA VAL A 7 14.53 12.36 7.73
C VAL A 7 14.58 11.55 9.02
N GLU A 8 13.44 11.42 9.66
CA GLU A 8 13.25 10.50 10.77
C GLU A 8 12.25 9.40 10.39
N ASP A 9 12.65 8.16 10.63
CA ASP A 9 11.79 6.99 10.42
C ASP A 9 11.23 6.53 11.76
N VAL A 10 10.00 6.91 12.06
CA VAL A 10 9.29 6.49 13.28
C VAL A 10 8.73 5.09 13.08
N LYS A 11 9.31 4.12 13.79
CA LYS A 11 8.96 2.69 13.67
C LYS A 11 7.88 2.29 14.66
N GLY A 12 7.10 1.30 14.24
CA GLY A 12 6.06 0.67 15.07
C GLY A 12 4.67 0.81 14.46
N SER A 13 3.79 -0.12 14.82
CA SER A 13 2.40 -0.10 14.34
C SER A 13 1.56 1.05 14.94
N ASP A 14 2.04 1.65 16.02
CA ASP A 14 1.45 2.77 16.75
C ASP A 14 2.09 4.14 16.42
N ALA A 15 3.06 4.14 15.50
CA ALA A 15 3.76 5.36 15.11
C ALA A 15 2.81 6.49 14.63
N PRO A 16 1.81 6.24 13.76
CA PRO A 16 0.89 7.28 13.33
C PRO A 16 0.07 7.88 14.49
N GLN A 17 -0.39 7.03 15.42
CA GLN A 17 -1.14 7.48 16.60
C GLN A 17 -0.30 8.33 17.52
N LYS A 18 0.95 7.95 17.77
CA LYS A 18 1.89 8.75 18.55
C LYS A 18 2.14 10.10 17.91
N PHE A 19 2.37 10.11 16.59
CA PHE A 19 2.62 11.34 15.87
C PHE A 19 1.41 12.31 15.90
N ILE A 20 0.18 11.80 15.78
CA ILE A 20 -1.04 12.61 15.96
C ILE A 20 -1.10 13.22 17.38
N LEU A 21 -0.72 12.47 18.42
CA LEU A 21 -0.68 13.01 19.78
C LEU A 21 0.37 14.11 19.93
N GLU A 22 1.51 13.98 19.29
CA GLU A 22 2.54 15.03 19.25
C GLU A 22 2.04 16.29 18.54
N LEU A 23 1.36 16.14 17.38
CA LEU A 23 0.73 17.26 16.69
C LEU A 23 -0.35 17.94 17.56
N LYS A 24 -1.19 17.16 18.25
CA LYS A 24 -2.24 17.66 19.16
C LYS A 24 -1.66 18.41 20.36
N SER A 25 -0.53 17.96 20.88
CA SER A 25 0.14 18.62 22.02
C SER A 25 0.86 19.91 21.65
N GLY A 26 1.05 20.18 20.37
CA GLY A 26 1.87 21.29 19.87
C GLY A 26 3.38 21.06 19.97
N ALA A 27 3.82 19.95 20.54
CA ALA A 27 5.25 19.63 20.69
C ALA A 27 5.95 19.43 19.35
N ALA A 28 5.24 18.86 18.36
CA ALA A 28 5.75 18.63 17.02
C ALA A 28 5.42 19.77 16.04
N ALA A 29 4.73 20.82 16.49
CA ALA A 29 4.17 21.84 15.59
C ALA A 29 5.22 22.56 14.74
N SER A 30 6.49 22.62 15.16
CA SER A 30 7.55 23.30 14.44
C SER A 30 8.76 22.41 14.12
N GLN A 31 8.73 21.13 14.47
CA GLN A 31 9.87 20.22 14.25
C GLN A 31 9.85 19.61 12.84
N TRP A 32 8.68 19.44 12.28
CA TRP A 32 8.49 18.72 10.99
C TRP A 32 7.90 19.66 9.96
N ASP A 33 8.56 19.78 8.82
CA ASP A 33 8.06 20.57 7.69
C ASP A 33 7.07 19.76 6.85
N VAL A 34 7.28 18.45 6.75
CA VAL A 34 6.50 17.49 5.97
C VAL A 34 6.31 16.22 6.79
N PHE A 35 5.16 15.57 6.65
CA PHE A 35 4.87 14.31 7.33
C PHE A 35 4.04 13.36 6.47
N ASP A 36 4.12 12.08 6.80
CA ASP A 36 3.25 11.05 6.23
C ASP A 36 1.86 11.10 6.83
N VAL A 37 0.85 11.03 5.98
CA VAL A 37 -0.56 10.93 6.34
C VAL A 37 -0.97 9.47 6.30
N ALA A 38 -1.13 8.87 7.48
CA ALA A 38 -1.60 7.49 7.57
C ALA A 38 -3.07 7.39 7.13
N PRO A 39 -3.42 6.49 6.19
CA PRO A 39 -4.77 6.36 5.68
C PRO A 39 -5.84 6.15 6.75
N GLU A 40 -5.54 5.34 7.75
CA GLU A 40 -6.43 5.01 8.86
C GLU A 40 -6.72 6.20 9.80
N LEU A 41 -5.86 7.22 9.79
CA LEU A 41 -6.00 8.44 10.59
C LEU A 41 -6.15 9.70 9.74
N TYR A 42 -6.49 9.54 8.47
CA TYR A 42 -6.55 10.64 7.51
C TYR A 42 -7.32 11.86 8.03
N GLN A 43 -8.51 11.65 8.61
CA GLN A 43 -9.35 12.74 9.12
C GLN A 43 -8.69 13.49 10.28
N GLU A 44 -7.92 12.78 11.10
CA GLU A 44 -7.22 13.37 12.24
C GLU A 44 -6.02 14.23 11.83
N PHE A 45 -5.42 13.94 10.67
CA PHE A 45 -4.31 14.74 10.13
C PHE A 45 -4.77 16.06 9.51
N LEU A 46 -5.99 16.16 8.97
CA LEU A 46 -6.46 17.31 8.19
C LEU A 46 -6.28 18.68 8.89
N PRO A 47 -6.49 18.84 10.20
CA PRO A 47 -6.29 20.11 10.90
C PRO A 47 -4.84 20.62 10.90
N TYR A 48 -3.88 19.70 10.73
CA TYR A 48 -2.45 19.98 10.79
C TYR A 48 -1.79 20.17 9.42
N ILE A 49 -2.59 20.08 8.34
CA ILE A 49 -2.11 20.24 6.97
C ILE A 49 -2.22 21.71 6.54
N LYS A 50 -1.10 22.24 6.02
CA LYS A 50 -1.06 23.60 5.46
C LYS A 50 -1.88 23.67 4.18
N LYS A 51 -2.76 24.65 4.11
CA LYS A 51 -3.64 24.87 2.96
C LYS A 51 -2.92 25.67 1.90
N LEU A 52 -2.41 24.97 0.89
CA LEU A 52 -1.58 25.52 -0.20
C LEU A 52 -2.26 25.38 -1.57
N ASP A 53 -3.33 24.59 -1.66
CA ASP A 53 -4.00 24.22 -2.91
C ASP A 53 -3.02 23.60 -3.94
N ILE A 54 -2.29 22.56 -3.52
CA ILE A 54 -1.31 21.85 -4.36
C ILE A 54 -1.96 21.35 -5.65
N LEU A 55 -3.25 20.95 -5.61
CA LEU A 55 -3.96 20.51 -6.80
C LEU A 55 -4.10 21.63 -7.84
N ALA A 56 -4.41 22.87 -7.42
CA ALA A 56 -4.43 23.99 -8.35
C ALA A 56 -3.02 24.28 -8.90
N MET A 57 -2.00 24.26 -8.04
CA MET A 57 -0.62 24.45 -8.49
C MET A 57 -0.20 23.38 -9.51
N ALA A 58 -0.61 22.11 -9.33
CA ALA A 58 -0.37 21.04 -10.29
C ALA A 58 -1.12 21.27 -11.61
N ASN A 59 -2.41 21.62 -11.55
CA ASN A 59 -3.24 21.88 -12.74
C ASN A 59 -2.76 23.08 -13.56
N TYR A 60 -2.22 24.11 -12.92
CA TYR A 60 -1.65 25.31 -13.58
C TYR A 60 -0.15 25.16 -13.89
N VAL A 61 0.42 23.98 -13.66
CA VAL A 61 1.84 23.67 -13.92
C VAL A 61 2.81 24.60 -13.15
N VAL A 62 2.36 25.11 -12.00
CA VAL A 62 3.22 25.82 -11.04
C VAL A 62 4.13 24.82 -10.33
N LEU A 63 3.59 23.62 -10.00
CA LEU A 63 4.34 22.46 -9.55
C LEU A 63 4.22 21.33 -10.60
N GLN A 64 5.31 20.65 -10.85
CA GLN A 64 5.35 19.52 -11.79
C GLN A 64 4.93 18.20 -11.10
N ILE A 65 3.82 18.25 -10.37
CA ILE A 65 3.21 17.10 -9.73
C ILE A 65 2.06 16.60 -10.62
N PRO A 66 2.03 15.31 -11.02
CA PRO A 66 0.85 14.79 -11.72
C PRO A 66 -0.41 14.97 -10.88
N ALA A 67 -1.43 15.63 -11.43
CA ALA A 67 -2.65 15.99 -10.69
C ALA A 67 -3.35 14.78 -10.04
N ARG A 68 -3.26 13.58 -10.67
CA ARG A 68 -3.79 12.33 -10.09
C ARG A 68 -3.06 11.85 -8.83
N MET A 69 -1.86 12.34 -8.57
CA MET A 69 -1.15 12.07 -7.31
C MET A 69 -1.64 12.95 -6.17
N VAL A 70 -2.43 13.99 -6.45
CA VAL A 70 -2.94 14.92 -5.45
C VAL A 70 -4.38 14.55 -5.08
N ASP A 71 -4.69 14.61 -3.78
CA ASP A 71 -6.05 14.41 -3.27
C ASP A 71 -7.02 15.43 -3.88
N PRO A 72 -8.02 15.01 -4.64
CA PRO A 72 -8.95 15.92 -5.29
C PRO A 72 -9.88 16.64 -4.30
N LYS A 73 -10.10 16.09 -3.11
CA LYS A 73 -11.00 16.62 -2.08
C LYS A 73 -10.27 17.57 -1.13
N ASN A 74 -9.17 17.13 -0.56
CA ASN A 74 -8.39 17.95 0.37
C ASN A 74 -7.48 18.93 -0.35
N ARG A 75 -6.96 18.56 -1.55
CA ARG A 75 -6.14 19.38 -2.45
C ARG A 75 -4.69 19.62 -2.00
N ASP A 76 -4.32 19.18 -0.78
CA ASP A 76 -3.03 19.47 -0.13
C ASP A 76 -2.21 18.21 0.24
N ILE A 77 -2.70 17.03 -0.11
CA ILE A 77 -2.04 15.74 0.16
C ILE A 77 -1.59 15.12 -1.15
N VAL A 78 -0.35 14.63 -1.20
CA VAL A 78 0.23 14.01 -2.40
C VAL A 78 0.56 12.54 -2.09
N SER A 79 0.06 11.62 -2.91
CA SER A 79 0.43 10.20 -2.84
C SER A 79 1.57 9.91 -3.81
N VAL A 80 2.75 9.64 -3.27
CA VAL A 80 3.99 9.45 -4.07
C VAL A 80 4.28 7.99 -4.41
N ALA A 81 3.51 7.06 -3.85
CA ALA A 81 3.69 5.63 -4.10
C ALA A 81 2.37 4.90 -4.30
N SER A 82 2.45 3.65 -4.76
CA SER A 82 1.31 2.74 -4.90
C SER A 82 1.71 1.35 -4.42
N ALA A 83 0.91 0.77 -3.54
CA ALA A 83 1.07 -0.60 -3.10
C ALA A 83 0.30 -1.54 -4.03
N LEU A 84 1.03 -2.31 -4.84
CA LEU A 84 0.46 -3.36 -5.69
C LEU A 84 0.43 -4.68 -4.92
N HIS A 85 -0.61 -5.48 -5.15
CA HIS A 85 -0.71 -6.82 -4.59
C HIS A 85 -0.54 -7.89 -5.69
N VAL A 86 0.21 -8.93 -5.35
CA VAL A 86 0.61 -10.00 -6.25
C VAL A 86 0.42 -11.37 -5.59
N LEU A 87 0.51 -12.41 -6.38
CA LEU A 87 0.74 -13.76 -5.86
C LEU A 87 2.25 -13.95 -5.63
N ALA A 88 2.65 -14.29 -4.40
CA ALA A 88 4.01 -14.79 -4.16
C ALA A 88 3.98 -16.33 -4.02
N TYR A 89 4.89 -17.03 -4.72
CA TYR A 89 4.96 -18.49 -4.65
C TYR A 89 6.38 -19.01 -4.80
N ASN A 90 6.61 -20.20 -4.25
CA ASN A 90 7.86 -20.94 -4.43
C ASN A 90 7.71 -21.92 -5.61
N LYS A 91 8.44 -21.68 -6.71
CA LYS A 91 8.35 -22.51 -7.92
C LYS A 91 8.90 -23.90 -7.77
N ASN A 92 9.69 -24.17 -6.72
CA ASN A 92 10.21 -25.50 -6.42
C ASN A 92 9.18 -26.36 -5.65
N LEU A 93 8.21 -25.72 -4.98
CA LEU A 93 7.14 -26.38 -4.22
C LEU A 93 5.82 -26.46 -4.97
N LEU A 94 5.64 -25.64 -5.99
CA LEU A 94 4.40 -25.57 -6.77
C LEU A 94 4.71 -25.66 -8.26
N ALA A 95 4.21 -26.73 -8.89
CA ALA A 95 4.34 -26.93 -10.34
C ALA A 95 3.64 -25.82 -11.13
N ALA A 96 4.19 -25.42 -12.28
CA ALA A 96 3.78 -24.27 -13.05
C ALA A 96 2.30 -24.30 -13.51
N ASP A 97 1.79 -25.50 -13.79
CA ASP A 97 0.40 -25.74 -14.18
C ASP A 97 -0.60 -25.57 -13.02
N ARG A 98 -0.12 -25.71 -11.78
CA ARG A 98 -0.92 -25.52 -10.55
C ARG A 98 -0.91 -24.08 -10.03
N VAL A 99 0.00 -23.22 -10.52
CA VAL A 99 0.06 -21.81 -10.08
C VAL A 99 -1.23 -21.07 -10.40
N PRO A 100 -1.93 -20.45 -9.41
CA PRO A 100 -3.12 -19.66 -9.65
C PRO A 100 -2.95 -18.63 -10.78
N LYS A 101 -3.92 -18.54 -11.68
CA LYS A 101 -3.96 -17.59 -12.79
C LYS A 101 -4.98 -16.47 -12.55
N THR A 102 -5.98 -16.76 -11.72
CA THR A 102 -6.99 -15.82 -11.25
C THR A 102 -7.04 -15.84 -9.73
N TRP A 103 -7.68 -14.85 -9.12
CA TRP A 103 -7.87 -14.85 -7.66
C TRP A 103 -8.83 -15.96 -7.23
N GLU A 104 -9.81 -16.32 -8.06
CA GLU A 104 -10.74 -17.42 -7.82
C GLU A 104 -10.07 -18.79 -7.84
N ASP A 105 -8.93 -18.94 -8.50
CA ASP A 105 -8.20 -20.22 -8.51
C ASP A 105 -7.77 -20.68 -7.10
N PHE A 106 -7.66 -19.75 -6.13
CA PHE A 106 -7.41 -20.11 -4.74
C PHE A 106 -8.57 -20.88 -4.08
N LEU A 107 -9.74 -20.88 -4.72
CA LEU A 107 -10.93 -21.60 -4.25
C LEU A 107 -10.99 -23.05 -4.75
N ARG A 108 -10.03 -23.49 -5.56
CA ARG A 108 -9.94 -24.88 -6.02
C ARG A 108 -9.70 -25.82 -4.83
N ALA A 109 -10.29 -27.01 -4.88
CA ALA A 109 -10.21 -28.01 -3.79
C ALA A 109 -8.76 -28.39 -3.41
N GLU A 110 -7.84 -28.33 -4.36
CA GLU A 110 -6.42 -28.64 -4.12
C GLU A 110 -5.73 -27.65 -3.18
N PHE A 111 -6.27 -26.44 -2.99
CA PHE A 111 -5.74 -25.43 -2.07
C PHE A 111 -6.40 -25.45 -0.70
N LYS A 112 -7.35 -26.34 -0.46
CA LYS A 112 -7.98 -26.47 0.86
C LYS A 112 -7.03 -27.07 1.90
N GLY A 113 -7.12 -26.59 3.15
CA GLY A 113 -6.40 -27.14 4.30
C GLY A 113 -4.95 -26.68 4.41
N LYS A 114 -4.72 -25.43 4.78
CA LYS A 114 -3.39 -24.85 5.07
C LYS A 114 -2.40 -24.90 3.91
N LYS A 115 -2.86 -24.75 2.68
CA LYS A 115 -2.03 -24.81 1.48
C LYS A 115 -1.49 -23.46 1.02
N PHE A 116 -1.99 -22.36 1.57
CA PHE A 116 -1.52 -21.00 1.29
C PHE A 116 -1.70 -20.08 2.49
N MET A 117 -0.95 -19.00 2.50
CA MET A 117 -1.02 -17.97 3.55
C MET A 117 -1.93 -16.82 3.15
N VAL A 118 -2.60 -16.22 4.14
CA VAL A 118 -3.43 -14.99 4.01
C VAL A 118 -3.10 -14.04 5.15
N ASP A 119 -2.84 -12.77 4.83
CA ASP A 119 -2.52 -11.75 5.83
C ASP A 119 -3.81 -11.24 6.52
N LEU A 120 -3.77 -11.17 7.85
CA LEU A 120 -4.82 -10.60 8.69
C LEU A 120 -4.91 -9.06 8.61
N ARG A 121 -4.04 -8.41 7.84
CA ARG A 121 -4.22 -7.03 7.40
C ARG A 121 -4.69 -7.04 5.94
N PRO A 122 -6.00 -7.16 5.68
CA PRO A 122 -6.54 -7.49 4.38
C PRO A 122 -6.62 -6.28 3.44
N LEU A 123 -5.55 -5.47 3.35
CA LEU A 123 -5.47 -4.29 2.47
C LEU A 123 -5.64 -4.65 0.99
N GLY A 124 -5.19 -5.83 0.57
CA GLY A 124 -5.41 -6.31 -0.79
C GLY A 124 -6.89 -6.60 -1.08
N PHE A 125 -7.64 -7.09 -0.09
CA PHE A 125 -9.11 -7.26 -0.21
C PHE A 125 -9.82 -5.90 -0.32
N ALA A 126 -9.40 -4.91 0.46
CA ALA A 126 -9.91 -3.55 0.34
C ALA A 126 -9.62 -2.96 -1.06
N ALA A 127 -8.41 -3.21 -1.60
CA ALA A 127 -8.07 -2.80 -2.96
C ALA A 127 -8.94 -3.52 -4.00
N MET A 128 -9.30 -4.79 -3.81
CA MET A 128 -10.22 -5.52 -4.69
C MET A 128 -11.66 -4.98 -4.59
N ALA A 129 -12.11 -4.57 -3.40
CA ALA A 129 -13.44 -4.01 -3.21
C ALA A 129 -13.68 -2.75 -4.04
N ALA A 130 -12.63 -1.93 -4.23
CA ALA A 130 -12.71 -0.69 -5.00
C ALA A 130 -13.15 -0.90 -6.46
N GLY A 131 -12.71 -1.96 -7.10
CA GLY A 131 -13.04 -2.25 -8.51
C GLY A 131 -14.07 -3.35 -8.71
N LEU A 132 -14.19 -4.29 -7.76
CA LEU A 132 -15.08 -5.45 -7.88
C LEU A 132 -16.36 -5.32 -7.01
N GLY A 133 -16.38 -4.35 -6.10
CA GLY A 133 -17.48 -4.11 -5.20
C GLY A 133 -17.37 -4.84 -3.85
N GLU A 134 -18.02 -4.26 -2.86
CA GLU A 134 -18.02 -4.72 -1.46
C GLU A 134 -18.64 -6.12 -1.33
N GLU A 135 -19.72 -6.39 -2.05
CA GLU A 135 -20.40 -7.68 -2.03
C GLU A 135 -19.50 -8.80 -2.57
N TRP A 136 -18.82 -8.56 -3.69
CA TRP A 136 -17.85 -9.50 -4.24
C TRP A 136 -16.74 -9.79 -3.22
N MET A 137 -16.16 -8.74 -2.62
CA MET A 137 -15.10 -8.86 -1.62
C MET A 137 -15.53 -9.73 -0.44
N MET A 138 -16.73 -9.47 0.12
CA MET A 138 -17.25 -10.22 1.26
C MET A 138 -17.51 -11.69 0.92
N ASN A 139 -18.08 -11.97 -0.25
CA ASN A 139 -18.33 -13.33 -0.71
C ASN A 139 -17.01 -14.08 -0.96
N TYR A 140 -16.03 -13.42 -1.56
CA TYR A 140 -14.71 -13.98 -1.78
C TYR A 140 -13.98 -14.24 -0.46
N ALA A 141 -14.02 -13.31 0.48
CA ALA A 141 -13.41 -13.48 1.81
C ALA A 141 -13.98 -14.70 2.57
N ARG A 142 -15.30 -14.90 2.54
CA ARG A 142 -15.92 -16.10 3.15
C ARG A 142 -15.42 -17.39 2.50
N LYS A 143 -15.36 -17.42 1.16
CA LYS A 143 -14.86 -18.60 0.42
C LYS A 143 -13.38 -18.85 0.70
N ILE A 144 -12.55 -17.82 0.87
CA ILE A 144 -11.15 -17.95 1.28
C ILE A 144 -11.06 -18.54 2.69
N LYS A 145 -11.89 -18.10 3.64
CA LYS A 145 -11.96 -18.72 4.97
C LYS A 145 -12.29 -20.21 4.89
N ASP A 146 -13.22 -20.60 4.03
CA ASP A 146 -13.64 -21.99 3.85
C ASP A 146 -12.54 -22.88 3.23
N GLN A 147 -11.50 -22.27 2.66
CA GLN A 147 -10.27 -22.97 2.22
C GLN A 147 -9.32 -23.29 3.40
N GLU A 148 -9.62 -22.81 4.61
CA GLU A 148 -8.79 -23.06 5.80
C GLU A 148 -7.32 -22.64 5.59
N PRO A 149 -7.03 -21.38 5.19
CA PRO A 149 -5.66 -20.94 4.92
C PRO A 149 -4.83 -20.85 6.20
N ILE A 150 -3.52 -20.65 6.03
CA ILE A 150 -2.64 -20.26 7.14
C ILE A 150 -2.78 -18.76 7.34
N TRP A 151 -3.34 -18.36 8.46
CA TRP A 151 -3.45 -16.96 8.84
C TRP A 151 -2.12 -16.44 9.34
N ILE A 152 -1.70 -15.30 8.79
CA ILE A 152 -0.41 -14.69 9.12
C ILE A 152 -0.56 -13.20 9.38
N ARG A 153 0.44 -12.62 10.02
CA ARG A 153 0.60 -11.17 10.13
C ARG A 153 2.04 -10.78 9.81
N GLY A 154 2.20 -9.92 8.81
CA GLY A 154 3.51 -9.40 8.40
C GLY A 154 4.01 -9.93 7.06
N GLN A 155 3.93 -9.10 6.06
CA GLN A 155 4.24 -9.41 4.67
C GLN A 155 5.71 -9.83 4.45
N THR A 156 6.66 -9.09 5.01
CA THR A 156 8.10 -9.38 4.82
C THR A 156 8.47 -10.76 5.32
N ARG A 157 8.03 -11.11 6.54
CA ARG A 157 8.28 -12.43 7.12
C ARG A 157 7.68 -13.56 6.27
N SER A 158 6.45 -13.35 5.81
CA SER A 158 5.73 -14.37 5.04
C SER A 158 6.36 -14.61 3.68
N VAL A 159 6.79 -13.56 2.98
CA VAL A 159 7.49 -13.71 1.70
C VAL A 159 8.85 -14.37 1.90
N THR A 160 9.55 -14.09 3.00
CA THR A 160 10.81 -14.77 3.35
C THR A 160 10.58 -16.26 3.58
N ALA A 161 9.49 -16.65 4.25
CA ALA A 161 9.12 -18.06 4.44
C ALA A 161 8.83 -18.78 3.11
N ILE A 162 8.20 -18.08 2.12
CA ILE A 162 8.04 -18.61 0.76
C ILE A 162 9.41 -18.83 0.11
N ALA A 163 10.31 -17.84 0.16
CA ALA A 163 11.66 -17.96 -0.42
C ALA A 163 12.46 -19.09 0.21
N ALA A 164 12.32 -19.29 1.53
CA ALA A 164 12.97 -20.37 2.28
C ALA A 164 12.39 -21.78 2.01
N GLY A 165 11.24 -21.85 1.31
CA GLY A 165 10.57 -23.13 1.05
C GLY A 165 9.73 -23.65 2.23
N GLU A 166 9.49 -22.86 3.25
CA GLU A 166 8.63 -23.24 4.39
C GLU A 166 7.15 -23.28 3.99
N GLN A 167 6.76 -22.44 3.03
CA GLN A 167 5.40 -22.35 2.49
C GLN A 167 5.44 -22.20 0.97
N SER A 168 4.37 -22.63 0.29
CA SER A 168 4.32 -22.62 -1.18
C SER A 168 3.73 -21.36 -1.78
N LEU A 169 2.76 -20.73 -1.09
CA LEU A 169 1.91 -19.66 -1.64
C LEU A 169 1.57 -18.59 -0.59
N LEU A 170 1.60 -17.32 -1.00
CA LEU A 170 1.03 -16.19 -0.25
C LEU A 170 0.06 -15.43 -1.15
N HIS A 171 -1.21 -15.40 -0.72
CA HIS A 171 -2.28 -14.68 -1.36
C HIS A 171 -2.17 -13.17 -1.08
N LEU A 172 -2.30 -12.32 -2.10
CA LEU A 172 -2.24 -10.85 -2.00
C LEU A 172 -0.98 -10.32 -1.28
N ALA A 173 0.19 -10.88 -1.62
CA ALA A 173 1.47 -10.37 -1.17
C ALA A 173 1.70 -8.93 -1.65
N TYR A 174 2.37 -8.10 -0.87
CA TYR A 174 2.83 -6.80 -1.37
C TYR A 174 3.95 -6.97 -2.38
N TYR A 175 3.81 -6.34 -3.54
CA TYR A 175 4.79 -6.40 -4.62
C TYR A 175 6.19 -6.00 -4.16
N ASN A 176 6.30 -4.87 -3.45
CA ASN A 176 7.59 -4.40 -2.94
C ASN A 176 8.25 -5.38 -1.96
N ALA A 177 7.48 -6.01 -1.06
CA ALA A 177 7.99 -7.03 -0.15
C ALA A 177 8.46 -8.27 -0.91
N CYS A 178 7.66 -8.71 -1.90
CA CYS A 178 7.99 -9.84 -2.75
C CYS A 178 9.26 -9.59 -3.56
N MET A 179 9.37 -8.45 -4.21
CA MET A 179 10.54 -8.12 -5.02
C MET A 179 11.82 -7.93 -4.19
N LYS A 180 11.71 -7.27 -3.02
CA LYS A 180 12.86 -7.15 -2.08
C LYS A 180 13.35 -8.52 -1.61
N ALA A 181 12.45 -9.45 -1.33
CA ALA A 181 12.82 -10.81 -0.97
C ALA A 181 13.39 -11.58 -2.17
N LYS A 182 12.79 -11.44 -3.36
CA LYS A 182 13.24 -12.10 -4.59
C LYS A 182 14.67 -11.71 -4.97
N VAL A 183 15.04 -10.44 -4.81
CA VAL A 183 16.43 -9.98 -5.05
C VAL A 183 17.43 -10.65 -4.09
N LYS A 184 17.01 -10.96 -2.88
CA LYS A 184 17.85 -11.61 -1.85
C LYS A 184 17.79 -13.13 -1.88
N ASP A 185 16.87 -13.71 -2.65
CA ASP A 185 16.68 -15.15 -2.73
C ASP A 185 17.79 -15.82 -3.55
N VAL A 186 18.77 -16.40 -2.86
CA VAL A 186 19.90 -17.12 -3.46
C VAL A 186 19.43 -18.36 -4.23
N SER A 187 18.36 -19.02 -3.77
CA SER A 187 17.79 -20.21 -4.40
C SER A 187 17.03 -19.91 -5.69
N LYS A 188 16.70 -18.63 -5.93
CA LYS A 188 15.86 -18.15 -7.05
C LYS A 188 14.53 -18.91 -7.16
N SER A 189 14.00 -19.34 -6.03
CA SER A 189 12.76 -20.12 -5.94
C SER A 189 11.52 -19.24 -5.86
N LEU A 190 11.65 -18.02 -5.32
CA LEU A 190 10.55 -17.08 -5.13
C LEU A 190 10.15 -16.42 -6.44
N GLU A 191 8.85 -16.48 -6.73
CA GLU A 191 8.23 -15.75 -7.85
C GLU A 191 7.13 -14.81 -7.36
N CYS A 192 7.05 -13.62 -7.99
CA CYS A 192 6.05 -12.59 -7.75
C CYS A 192 5.20 -12.44 -9.00
N LYS A 193 4.01 -13.04 -9.02
CA LYS A 193 3.15 -13.09 -10.21
C LYS A 193 2.04 -12.06 -10.11
N ILE A 194 1.88 -11.26 -11.16
CA ILE A 194 0.74 -10.37 -11.33
C ILE A 194 -0.48 -11.20 -11.73
N ILE A 195 -1.60 -10.98 -11.04
CA ILE A 195 -2.91 -11.55 -11.34
C ILE A 195 -3.91 -10.41 -11.54
N GLU A 196 -4.75 -10.52 -12.56
CA GLU A 196 -5.79 -9.55 -12.87
C GLU A 196 -7.15 -9.91 -12.24
N PRO A 197 -7.92 -8.91 -11.81
CA PRO A 197 -7.56 -7.51 -11.74
C PRO A 197 -6.42 -7.31 -10.74
N VAL A 198 -5.46 -6.44 -11.09
CA VAL A 198 -4.34 -6.13 -10.19
C VAL A 198 -4.86 -5.25 -9.06
N PRO A 199 -4.83 -5.72 -7.81
CA PRO A 199 -5.25 -4.88 -6.69
C PRO A 199 -4.16 -3.86 -6.37
N VAL A 200 -4.53 -2.59 -6.39
CA VAL A 200 -3.64 -1.46 -6.15
C VAL A 200 -4.23 -0.55 -5.08
N ARG A 201 -3.40 -0.03 -4.22
CA ARG A 201 -3.77 1.02 -3.26
C ARG A 201 -2.80 2.18 -3.39
N ILE A 202 -3.32 3.41 -3.38
CA ILE A 202 -2.46 4.59 -3.20
C ILE A 202 -1.80 4.52 -1.83
N GLY A 203 -0.58 5.04 -1.71
CA GLY A 203 0.21 4.97 -0.49
C GLY A 203 1.25 6.08 -0.40
N ASP A 204 2.00 6.08 0.69
CA ASP A 204 2.99 7.09 1.00
C ASP A 204 2.42 8.49 0.74
N MET A 205 1.33 8.80 1.45
CA MET A 205 0.64 10.09 1.36
C MET A 205 1.38 11.09 2.23
N ILE A 206 1.83 12.19 1.62
CA ILE A 206 2.62 13.22 2.28
C ILE A 206 1.91 14.56 2.23
N ALA A 207 2.09 15.35 3.28
CA ALA A 207 1.51 16.68 3.40
C ALA A 207 2.48 17.66 4.07
N VAL A 208 2.29 18.95 3.79
CA VAL A 208 3.05 20.04 4.41
C VAL A 208 2.41 20.38 5.76
N ASN A 209 3.22 20.46 6.81
CA ASN A 209 2.77 20.83 8.14
C ASN A 209 2.25 22.28 8.17
N SER A 210 1.09 22.50 8.79
CA SER A 210 0.50 23.84 8.93
C SER A 210 1.41 24.84 9.65
N ALA A 211 2.22 24.36 10.59
CA ALA A 211 3.12 25.17 11.41
C ALA A 211 4.53 25.33 10.81
N THR A 212 4.82 24.74 9.64
CA THR A 212 6.15 24.83 9.04
C THR A 212 6.60 26.27 8.78
N PRO A 213 7.83 26.66 9.17
CA PRO A 213 8.44 27.90 8.74
C PRO A 213 9.01 27.84 7.31
N HIS A 214 9.07 26.64 6.67
CA HIS A 214 9.71 26.40 5.38
C HIS A 214 8.76 25.86 4.28
N PRO A 215 7.59 26.50 4.02
CA PRO A 215 6.59 25.94 3.12
C PRO A 215 7.07 25.76 1.67
N HIS A 216 7.95 26.62 1.19
CA HIS A 216 8.51 26.52 -0.16
C HIS A 216 9.49 25.34 -0.30
N ALA A 217 10.32 25.11 0.71
CA ALA A 217 11.21 23.93 0.74
C ALA A 217 10.39 22.63 0.80
N SER A 218 9.31 22.65 1.58
CA SER A 218 8.36 21.54 1.67
C SER A 218 7.72 21.21 0.30
N LEU A 219 7.22 22.23 -0.42
CA LEU A 219 6.66 22.05 -1.77
C LEU A 219 7.69 21.51 -2.75
N LEU A 220 8.93 22.02 -2.70
CA LEU A 220 10.02 21.52 -3.53
C LEU A 220 10.31 20.03 -3.26
N TRP A 221 10.22 19.60 -2.00
CA TRP A 221 10.39 18.20 -1.62
C TRP A 221 9.26 17.32 -2.16
N LEU A 222 8.00 17.76 -2.05
CA LEU A 222 6.85 17.04 -2.61
C LEU A 222 6.97 16.92 -4.13
N GLU A 223 7.30 18.02 -4.81
CA GLU A 223 7.51 18.02 -6.26
C GLU A 223 8.66 17.10 -6.68
N PHE A 224 9.78 17.13 -5.93
CA PHE A 224 10.89 16.23 -6.20
C PHE A 224 10.48 14.76 -6.12
N GLN A 225 9.75 14.36 -5.08
CA GLN A 225 9.29 12.97 -4.93
C GLN A 225 8.33 12.55 -6.07
N ALA A 226 7.48 13.46 -6.52
CA ALA A 226 6.56 13.21 -7.64
C ALA A 226 7.24 13.27 -9.01
N SER A 227 8.44 13.87 -9.11
CA SER A 227 9.19 14.01 -10.37
C SER A 227 9.68 12.66 -10.90
N PRO A 228 10.00 12.56 -12.22
CA PRO A 228 10.60 11.34 -12.78
C PRO A 228 11.88 10.91 -12.06
N ARG A 229 12.70 11.87 -11.61
CA ARG A 229 13.94 11.59 -10.87
C ARG A 229 13.64 11.03 -9.47
N GLY A 230 12.72 11.64 -8.74
CA GLY A 230 12.28 11.16 -7.42
C GLY A 230 11.67 9.76 -7.54
N GLN A 231 10.77 9.57 -8.49
CA GLN A 231 10.16 8.26 -8.76
C GLN A 231 11.20 7.19 -9.12
N SER A 232 12.24 7.51 -9.89
CA SER A 232 13.32 6.55 -10.19
C SER A 232 14.14 6.14 -8.96
N ILE A 233 14.17 6.97 -7.91
CA ILE A 233 14.78 6.61 -6.63
C ILE A 233 13.83 5.70 -5.85
N ILE A 234 12.54 6.05 -5.79
CA ILE A 234 11.50 5.25 -5.11
C ILE A 234 11.38 3.85 -5.74
N GLU A 235 11.55 3.75 -7.07
CA GLU A 235 11.56 2.49 -7.82
C GLU A 235 12.62 1.49 -7.34
N LYS A 236 13.76 1.96 -6.85
CA LYS A 236 14.80 1.08 -6.29
C LYS A 236 14.29 0.29 -5.08
N PHE A 237 13.20 0.75 -4.48
CA PHE A 237 12.51 0.09 -3.37
C PHE A 237 11.21 -0.61 -3.81
N PHE A 238 10.95 -0.68 -5.14
CA PHE A 238 9.74 -1.28 -5.74
C PHE A 238 8.43 -0.64 -5.28
N ASN A 239 8.41 0.69 -5.14
CA ASN A 239 7.30 1.43 -4.52
C ASN A 239 6.93 2.72 -5.26
N SER A 240 7.03 2.76 -6.59
CA SER A 240 6.65 3.96 -7.37
C SER A 240 5.12 4.10 -7.51
N SER A 241 4.67 5.31 -7.87
CA SER A 241 3.24 5.60 -8.07
C SER A 241 2.76 5.12 -9.45
N ILE A 242 1.58 4.49 -9.51
CA ILE A 242 0.91 4.17 -10.79
C ILE A 242 0.49 5.44 -11.56
N TYR A 243 0.43 6.59 -10.89
CA TYR A 243 0.05 7.87 -11.47
C TYR A 243 1.25 8.70 -11.92
N ALA A 244 2.47 8.25 -11.64
CA ALA A 244 3.69 8.88 -12.15
C ALA A 244 3.97 8.38 -13.57
N PRO A 245 3.93 9.26 -14.60
CA PRO A 245 4.16 8.84 -15.97
C PRO A 245 5.54 8.17 -16.16
N GLY A 246 5.56 7.00 -16.78
CA GLY A 246 6.79 6.24 -17.06
C GLY A 246 7.38 5.50 -15.86
N SER A 247 6.76 5.55 -14.68
CA SER A 247 7.18 4.78 -13.52
C SER A 247 7.05 3.27 -13.75
N GLU A 248 7.80 2.48 -13.00
CA GLU A 248 7.73 1.01 -13.06
C GLU A 248 6.33 0.51 -12.66
N ALA A 249 5.73 1.08 -11.62
CA ALA A 249 4.37 0.73 -11.23
C ALA A 249 3.36 1.01 -12.34
N ALA A 250 3.46 2.17 -13.03
CA ALA A 250 2.60 2.48 -14.16
C ALA A 250 2.80 1.49 -15.33
N LYS A 251 4.03 1.07 -15.60
CA LYS A 251 4.34 0.04 -16.62
C LYS A 251 3.75 -1.32 -16.24
N ILE A 252 3.89 -1.74 -14.97
CA ILE A 252 3.36 -3.02 -14.48
C ILE A 252 1.85 -3.11 -14.67
N VAL A 253 1.10 -2.04 -14.42
CA VAL A 253 -0.37 -2.03 -14.54
C VAL A 253 -0.84 -1.66 -15.96
N GLY A 254 0.07 -1.18 -16.82
CA GLY A 254 -0.26 -0.74 -18.17
C GLY A 254 -0.93 -1.85 -18.99
N GLY A 255 -2.10 -1.56 -19.55
CA GLY A 255 -2.90 -2.50 -20.35
C GLY A 255 -3.57 -3.63 -19.57
N LYS A 256 -3.46 -3.66 -18.24
CA LYS A 256 -4.09 -4.67 -17.38
C LYS A 256 -5.40 -4.16 -16.76
N LYS A 257 -6.28 -5.09 -16.41
CA LYS A 257 -7.39 -4.79 -15.51
C LYS A 257 -6.83 -4.49 -14.12
N VAL A 258 -7.19 -3.34 -13.56
CA VAL A 258 -6.78 -2.92 -12.22
C VAL A 258 -8.01 -2.71 -11.33
N SER A 259 -7.84 -2.94 -10.04
CA SER A 259 -8.77 -2.53 -9.00
C SER A 259 -8.03 -1.58 -8.07
N VAL A 260 -8.35 -0.29 -8.14
CA VAL A 260 -7.57 0.75 -7.46
C VAL A 260 -8.37 1.34 -6.31
N ASN A 261 -7.87 1.13 -5.10
CA ASN A 261 -8.32 1.87 -3.93
C ASN A 261 -7.57 3.21 -3.91
N ASP A 262 -8.16 4.22 -4.53
CA ASP A 262 -7.60 5.56 -4.69
C ASP A 262 -8.36 6.62 -3.87
N TRP A 263 -8.23 7.89 -4.24
CA TRP A 263 -8.79 9.03 -3.53
C TRP A 263 -10.31 8.97 -3.29
N GLU A 264 -11.06 8.30 -4.16
CA GLU A 264 -12.51 8.17 -4.01
C GLU A 264 -12.88 7.17 -2.93
N THR A 265 -12.07 6.13 -2.76
CA THR A 265 -12.42 4.97 -1.94
C THR A 265 -11.47 4.71 -0.76
N PHE A 266 -10.29 5.35 -0.72
CA PHE A 266 -9.31 5.05 0.33
C PHE A 266 -9.83 5.36 1.75
N HIS A 267 -10.70 6.36 1.90
CA HIS A 267 -11.29 6.74 3.18
C HIS A 267 -12.24 5.68 3.80
N ILE A 268 -12.65 4.69 3.01
CA ILE A 268 -13.44 3.55 3.49
C ILE A 268 -12.62 2.26 3.61
N THR A 269 -11.31 2.33 3.41
CA THR A 269 -10.39 1.18 3.50
C THR A 269 -10.50 0.46 4.84
N GLU A 270 -10.52 1.19 5.95
CA GLU A 270 -10.62 0.60 7.29
C GLU A 270 -11.92 -0.20 7.44
N ARG A 271 -13.06 0.37 7.03
CA ARG A 271 -14.35 -0.32 7.02
C ARG A 271 -14.27 -1.63 6.21
N TRP A 272 -13.67 -1.61 5.03
CA TRP A 272 -13.53 -2.82 4.21
C TRP A 272 -12.61 -3.87 4.86
N MET A 273 -11.55 -3.42 5.52
CA MET A 273 -10.68 -4.32 6.29
C MET A 273 -11.44 -4.99 7.44
N GLU A 274 -12.21 -4.22 8.21
CA GLU A 274 -13.04 -4.74 9.31
C GLU A 274 -14.09 -5.76 8.80
N MET A 275 -14.77 -5.43 7.70
CA MET A 275 -15.73 -6.33 7.08
C MET A 275 -15.06 -7.63 6.60
N THR A 276 -13.86 -7.53 6.03
CA THR A 276 -13.07 -8.70 5.61
C THR A 276 -12.66 -9.55 6.80
N LEU A 277 -12.15 -8.95 7.88
CA LEU A 277 -11.79 -9.68 9.11
C LEU A 277 -13.00 -10.39 9.72
N LYS A 278 -14.15 -9.73 9.74
CA LYS A 278 -15.41 -10.34 10.17
C LYS A 278 -15.80 -11.53 9.28
N ALA A 279 -15.63 -11.42 7.97
CA ALA A 279 -15.85 -12.53 7.04
C ALA A 279 -14.88 -13.69 7.25
N PHE A 280 -13.65 -13.42 7.64
CA PHE A 280 -12.65 -14.43 8.05
C PHE A 280 -12.98 -15.08 9.39
N GLY A 281 -13.88 -14.49 10.20
CA GLY A 281 -14.26 -14.99 11.52
C GLY A 281 -13.40 -14.45 12.66
N PHE A 282 -12.63 -13.38 12.43
CA PHE A 282 -11.84 -12.72 13.48
C PHE A 282 -12.59 -11.52 14.05
N PRO A 283 -12.73 -11.39 15.38
CA PRO A 283 -13.24 -10.17 15.99
C PRO A 283 -12.24 -9.01 15.84
N LYS A 284 -12.76 -7.78 15.79
CA LYS A 284 -11.97 -6.56 15.58
C LYS A 284 -10.80 -6.40 16.57
N ALA A 285 -11.01 -6.73 17.84
CA ALA A 285 -10.01 -6.56 18.89
C ALA A 285 -8.77 -7.46 18.74
N ASP A 286 -8.94 -8.66 18.20
CA ASP A 286 -7.85 -9.63 18.05
C ASP A 286 -6.96 -9.33 16.83
N ALA A 287 -7.45 -8.57 15.89
CA ALA A 287 -6.72 -8.23 14.68
C ALA A 287 -5.71 -7.08 14.87
N VAL A 288 -5.94 -6.23 15.87
CA VAL A 288 -5.13 -5.02 16.12
C VAL A 288 -4.02 -5.27 17.14
N ASN A 289 -4.21 -6.18 18.09
CA ASN A 289 -3.35 -6.36 19.27
C ASN A 289 -2.44 -7.59 19.25
N GLN A 290 -2.36 -8.33 18.14
CA GLN A 290 -1.43 -9.44 17.93
C GLN A 290 -0.48 -9.11 16.79
#